data_e2cb933bf32287e9881d05a5ac281f91
#
_entry.id   e2cb933bf32287e9881d05a5ac281f91
#
_cell.length_a   1.000
_cell.length_b   1.000
_cell.length_c   1.000
_cell.angle_alpha   90.00
_cell.angle_beta   90.00
_cell.angle_gamma   90.00
#
_symmetry.space_group_name_H-M   'P 1'
#
loop_
_entity.id
_entity.type
_entity.pdbx_description
1 polymer ?
#
loop_
_entity_poly.entity_id
_entity_poly.type
_entity_poly.pdbx_seq_one_letter_code
_entity_poly.pdbx_strand_id
1 'polypeptide(L)'
;MTLDELDRLLHARSESERVEFKEAKTSFQFEKLVNYCVALANEGGGLMVFGVTDKRPRMVVGSQAFDVPEHTVGALYERLKVKVHWHELPHPNGRVLVFEVASRPPGHPMHHDGRYWMRAGEELVPMSPDQIRRIVNETQPRFEEQAARTDCTEEDVVALIDVQGYFDLRGRPLPSTRTEIVEALVAKGFVRRDAGGLTITNMGALLLAKRLSDFESVGRKGVRLIVYDGTTKQRVKDGKDSTSVKGYATGFEALVDNIHAQLPSSEEIAAALRLTTHAYPKKAIREIVGNAIVHQELNETGTGVTVEIYDDRIEVTNPGRPLLDVDRFIDENQSRNERFAHALRQLGVCDERGHGMDDVVSHIETFQLPPYQCRLGSRHTTVTLSRYKSLRDLTSEERIQAVYQHCCLRFVTNQITNNESIRSRFKIEKQNAATASRLLKEAVAATKIRAADPKAATKLMRYVPYWA
;
A
#
# COMPACT_ATOMS: atom_id res chain seq x y z
N MET A 1 22.77 -19.17 19.66
CA MET A 1 23.13 -19.27 18.22
C MET A 1 24.20 -20.31 18.02
N THR A 2 24.16 -21.12 16.91
CA THR A 2 25.14 -22.16 16.56
C THR A 2 26.01 -21.71 15.37
N LEU A 3 27.12 -22.43 15.10
CA LEU A 3 27.96 -22.14 13.91
C LEU A 3 27.19 -22.34 12.61
N ASP A 4 26.31 -23.33 12.51
CA ASP A 4 25.49 -23.58 11.33
C ASP A 4 24.45 -22.46 11.08
N GLU A 5 23.97 -21.82 12.16
CA GLU A 5 23.10 -20.64 12.06
C GLU A 5 23.89 -19.41 11.59
N LEU A 6 25.10 -19.24 12.10
CA LEU A 6 25.99 -18.19 11.61
C LEU A 6 26.29 -18.35 10.12
N ASP A 7 26.65 -19.55 9.66
CA ASP A 7 26.95 -19.83 8.26
C ASP A 7 25.75 -19.52 7.34
N ARG A 8 24.55 -19.86 7.77
CA ARG A 8 23.32 -19.48 7.04
C ARG A 8 23.15 -17.96 6.93
N LEU A 9 23.46 -17.21 7.98
CA LEU A 9 23.40 -15.74 7.98
C LEU A 9 24.45 -15.13 7.05
N LEU A 10 25.66 -15.68 7.00
CA LEU A 10 26.74 -15.21 6.14
C LEU A 10 26.40 -15.39 4.64
N HIS A 11 25.70 -16.47 4.29
CA HIS A 11 25.35 -16.83 2.92
C HIS A 11 23.95 -16.31 2.49
N ALA A 12 23.18 -15.69 3.39
CA ALA A 12 21.86 -15.16 3.07
C ALA A 12 21.93 -14.11 1.94
N ARG A 13 21.08 -14.27 0.90
CA ARG A 13 21.08 -13.41 -0.30
C ARG A 13 20.53 -11.99 -0.06
N SER A 14 19.72 -11.80 0.97
CA SER A 14 19.25 -10.48 1.42
C SER A 14 19.80 -10.19 2.81
N GLU A 15 20.11 -8.94 3.12
CA GLU A 15 20.21 -8.51 4.51
C GLU A 15 18.84 -8.69 5.12
N SER A 16 18.74 -9.53 6.14
CA SER A 16 17.58 -9.45 7.00
C SER A 16 17.68 -8.09 7.70
N GLU A 17 16.63 -7.28 7.65
CA GLU A 17 16.52 -5.99 8.35
C GLU A 17 16.88 -6.09 9.85
N ARG A 18 17.12 -7.30 10.36
CA ARG A 18 17.34 -7.63 11.76
C ARG A 18 18.74 -8.09 12.09
N VAL A 19 19.73 -8.00 11.18
CA VAL A 19 21.11 -8.42 11.46
C VAL A 19 22.09 -7.35 11.02
N GLU A 20 22.99 -6.97 11.92
CA GLU A 20 24.06 -6.01 11.68
C GLU A 20 25.41 -6.68 11.90
N PHE A 21 26.32 -6.56 10.93
CA PHE A 21 27.66 -7.15 11.01
C PHE A 21 28.71 -6.05 11.22
N LYS A 22 29.70 -6.34 12.06
CA LYS A 22 30.85 -5.45 12.31
C LYS A 22 32.11 -6.24 12.46
N GLU A 23 33.19 -5.82 11.79
CA GLU A 23 34.52 -6.45 11.95
C GLU A 23 35.01 -6.33 13.38
N ALA A 24 35.11 -5.12 13.91
CA ALA A 24 35.49 -4.82 15.29
C ALA A 24 36.69 -5.66 15.80
N LYS A 25 37.75 -5.80 14.97
CA LYS A 25 38.87 -6.71 15.22
C LYS A 25 39.53 -6.51 16.59
N THR A 26 39.72 -5.25 16.98
CA THR A 26 40.39 -4.88 18.25
C THR A 26 39.44 -4.31 19.29
N SER A 27 38.51 -3.44 18.89
CA SER A 27 37.58 -2.78 19.79
C SER A 27 36.37 -2.26 19.05
N PHE A 28 35.31 -1.95 19.80
CA PHE A 28 34.12 -1.23 19.31
C PHE A 28 33.63 -0.26 20.38
N GLN A 29 33.20 0.92 19.97
CA GLN A 29 32.74 1.94 20.93
C GLN A 29 31.42 1.54 21.54
N PHE A 30 31.33 1.54 22.88
CA PHE A 30 30.14 1.14 23.62
C PHE A 30 28.91 2.02 23.26
N GLU A 31 29.10 3.34 23.12
CA GLU A 31 28.01 4.25 22.75
C GLU A 31 27.44 3.95 21.33
N LYS A 32 28.29 3.52 20.42
CA LYS A 32 27.81 3.04 19.11
C LYS A 32 27.01 1.75 19.23
N LEU A 33 27.46 0.82 20.09
CA LEU A 33 26.69 -0.41 20.36
C LEU A 33 25.32 -0.07 20.95
N VAL A 34 25.23 0.86 21.90
CA VAL A 34 23.97 1.32 22.46
C VAL A 34 23.01 1.84 21.37
N ASN A 35 23.53 2.70 20.46
CA ASN A 35 22.72 3.25 19.38
C ASN A 35 22.21 2.17 18.39
N TYR A 36 23.03 1.18 18.06
CA TYR A 36 22.61 0.02 17.25
C TYR A 36 21.56 -0.82 17.99
N CYS A 37 21.76 -1.06 19.29
CA CYS A 37 20.75 -1.77 20.09
C CYS A 37 19.41 -1.02 20.15
N VAL A 38 19.42 0.31 20.24
CA VAL A 38 18.20 1.13 20.15
C VAL A 38 17.53 0.95 18.78
N ALA A 39 18.30 1.02 17.69
CA ALA A 39 17.77 0.87 16.34
C ALA A 39 17.16 -0.52 16.15
N LEU A 40 17.89 -1.58 16.49
CA LEU A 40 17.38 -2.96 16.41
C LEU A 40 16.13 -3.18 17.25
N ALA A 41 16.10 -2.67 18.49
CA ALA A 41 14.93 -2.78 19.35
C ALA A 41 13.72 -2.05 18.73
N ASN A 42 13.89 -0.87 18.12
CA ASN A 42 12.84 -0.12 17.45
C ASN A 42 12.31 -0.84 16.20
N GLU A 43 13.12 -1.65 15.55
CA GLU A 43 12.79 -2.46 14.37
C GLU A 43 12.23 -3.86 14.69
N GLY A 44 11.95 -4.12 15.96
CA GLY A 44 11.35 -5.39 16.40
C GLY A 44 12.35 -6.44 16.87
N GLY A 45 13.56 -6.01 17.27
CA GLY A 45 14.66 -6.85 17.73
C GLY A 45 15.58 -7.32 16.61
N GLY A 46 16.74 -7.89 16.98
CA GLY A 46 17.70 -8.36 15.99
C GLY A 46 19.06 -8.74 16.57
N LEU A 47 20.00 -9.00 15.69
CA LEU A 47 21.35 -9.48 16.02
C LEU A 47 22.41 -8.44 15.66
N MET A 48 23.30 -8.18 16.59
CA MET A 48 24.54 -7.45 16.34
C MET A 48 25.72 -8.44 16.37
N VAL A 49 26.36 -8.66 15.24
CA VAL A 49 27.40 -9.70 15.05
C VAL A 49 28.75 -9.05 14.89
N PHE A 50 29.69 -9.38 15.77
CA PHE A 50 31.08 -8.90 15.75
C PHE A 50 32.04 -9.99 15.31
N GLY A 51 33.10 -9.59 14.59
CA GLY A 51 34.11 -10.50 14.06
C GLY A 51 33.78 -10.99 12.63
N VAL A 52 32.89 -10.31 11.94
CA VAL A 52 32.48 -10.59 10.56
C VAL A 52 32.60 -9.31 9.73
N THR A 53 33.06 -9.44 8.46
CA THR A 53 33.16 -8.28 7.57
C THR A 53 31.81 -7.64 7.26
N ASP A 54 31.76 -6.31 7.25
CA ASP A 54 30.53 -5.56 6.96
C ASP A 54 30.07 -5.78 5.51
N LYS A 55 31.03 -5.84 4.56
CA LYS A 55 30.76 -5.98 3.12
C LYS A 55 30.77 -7.43 2.65
N ARG A 56 30.07 -7.70 1.58
CA ARG A 56 30.07 -9.01 0.91
C ARG A 56 31.27 -9.19 -0.02
N PRO A 57 31.81 -10.44 -0.13
CA PRO A 57 31.40 -11.65 0.60
C PRO A 57 31.73 -11.53 2.09
N ARG A 58 30.78 -11.89 2.99
CA ARG A 58 31.00 -11.84 4.42
C ARG A 58 31.93 -12.96 4.86
N MET A 59 32.97 -12.59 5.60
CA MET A 59 33.96 -13.52 6.11
C MET A 59 34.18 -13.32 7.60
N VAL A 60 34.36 -14.40 8.32
CA VAL A 60 34.77 -14.32 9.72
C VAL A 60 36.23 -13.88 9.79
N VAL A 61 36.48 -12.80 10.54
CA VAL A 61 37.82 -12.19 10.74
C VAL A 61 38.23 -12.16 12.22
N GLY A 62 37.30 -12.55 13.10
CA GLY A 62 37.48 -12.54 14.55
C GLY A 62 37.37 -11.14 15.18
N SER A 63 36.90 -11.08 16.43
CA SER A 63 36.80 -9.85 17.22
C SER A 63 37.33 -10.03 18.63
N GLN A 64 38.06 -9.01 19.13
CA GLN A 64 38.48 -8.87 20.52
C GLN A 64 37.60 -7.83 21.29
N ALA A 65 36.60 -7.25 20.62
CA ALA A 65 35.71 -6.31 21.27
C ALA A 65 34.88 -6.99 22.36
N PHE A 66 34.65 -6.26 23.45
CA PHE A 66 33.84 -6.71 24.57
C PHE A 66 34.32 -8.02 25.20
N ASP A 67 35.52 -7.99 25.77
CA ASP A 67 36.19 -9.17 26.38
C ASP A 67 35.35 -9.88 27.44
N VAL A 68 34.53 -9.10 28.16
CA VAL A 68 33.57 -9.60 29.18
C VAL A 68 32.15 -9.25 28.76
N PRO A 69 31.52 -10.08 27.92
CA PRO A 69 30.19 -9.80 27.36
C PRO A 69 29.11 -9.64 28.43
N GLU A 70 29.22 -10.33 29.56
CA GLU A 70 28.29 -10.23 30.70
C GLU A 70 28.23 -8.79 31.24
N HIS A 71 29.38 -8.15 31.42
CA HIS A 71 29.44 -6.74 31.87
C HIS A 71 28.81 -5.80 30.83
N THR A 72 29.06 -6.07 29.56
CA THR A 72 28.51 -5.29 28.45
C THR A 72 26.98 -5.38 28.44
N VAL A 73 26.43 -6.58 28.55
CA VAL A 73 24.98 -6.81 28.58
C VAL A 73 24.34 -6.15 29.81
N GLY A 74 24.99 -6.25 30.99
CA GLY A 74 24.55 -5.53 32.20
C GLY A 74 24.47 -4.01 31.99
N ALA A 75 25.51 -3.42 31.41
CA ALA A 75 25.55 -1.99 31.10
C ALA A 75 24.51 -1.57 30.04
N LEU A 76 24.26 -2.42 29.02
CA LEU A 76 23.20 -2.21 28.04
C LEU A 76 21.83 -2.22 28.69
N TYR A 77 21.58 -3.21 29.57
CA TYR A 77 20.30 -3.30 30.29
C TYR A 77 20.04 -2.11 31.19
N GLU A 78 21.06 -1.63 31.91
CA GLU A 78 20.92 -0.43 32.75
C GLU A 78 20.51 0.81 31.93
N ARG A 79 21.06 0.97 30.72
CA ARG A 79 20.77 2.12 29.86
C ARG A 79 19.46 1.99 29.08
N LEU A 80 19.16 0.82 28.57
CA LEU A 80 18.08 0.62 27.62
C LEU A 80 16.83 -0.01 28.23
N LYS A 81 16.96 -0.69 29.36
CA LYS A 81 15.88 -1.47 30.02
C LYS A 81 15.29 -2.54 29.08
N VAL A 82 16.03 -2.93 28.06
CA VAL A 82 15.69 -4.00 27.12
C VAL A 82 16.65 -5.17 27.33
N LYS A 83 16.11 -6.39 27.28
CA LYS A 83 16.94 -7.60 27.41
C LYS A 83 17.80 -7.78 26.18
N VAL A 84 19.11 -7.95 26.43
CA VAL A 84 20.09 -8.33 25.40
C VAL A 84 20.71 -9.64 25.86
N HIS A 85 20.67 -10.64 25.00
CA HIS A 85 21.39 -11.89 25.21
C HIS A 85 22.68 -11.86 24.40
N TRP A 86 23.68 -12.65 24.84
CA TRP A 86 24.91 -12.76 24.10
C TRP A 86 25.27 -14.22 23.80
N HIS A 87 25.98 -14.44 22.71
CA HIS A 87 26.51 -15.72 22.31
C HIS A 87 27.94 -15.53 21.81
N GLU A 88 28.84 -16.37 22.28
CA GLU A 88 30.21 -16.43 21.77
C GLU A 88 30.39 -17.71 20.99
N LEU A 89 30.87 -17.58 19.74
CA LEU A 89 31.05 -18.68 18.82
C LEU A 89 32.53 -18.82 18.51
N PRO A 90 33.20 -19.91 18.93
CA PRO A 90 34.58 -20.21 18.59
C PRO A 90 34.64 -20.70 17.14
N HIS A 91 34.89 -19.77 16.19
CA HIS A 91 35.03 -20.11 14.79
C HIS A 91 36.52 -20.32 14.44
N PRO A 92 36.89 -21.23 13.48
CA PRO A 92 38.31 -21.46 13.11
C PRO A 92 39.07 -20.19 12.69
N ASN A 93 38.41 -19.20 12.12
CA ASN A 93 38.98 -17.94 11.68
C ASN A 93 38.94 -16.82 12.76
N GLY A 94 38.54 -17.14 13.99
CA GLY A 94 38.54 -16.21 15.11
C GLY A 94 37.21 -16.14 15.84
N ARG A 95 37.19 -15.48 17.00
CA ARG A 95 36.05 -15.34 17.89
C ARG A 95 34.93 -14.50 17.20
N VAL A 96 33.69 -15.00 17.20
CA VAL A 96 32.52 -14.27 16.79
C VAL A 96 31.64 -14.02 18.02
N LEU A 97 31.31 -12.76 18.30
CA LEU A 97 30.47 -12.37 19.40
C LEU A 97 29.14 -11.82 18.84
N VAL A 98 28.03 -12.30 19.37
CA VAL A 98 26.70 -11.91 18.94
C VAL A 98 25.93 -11.37 20.13
N PHE A 99 25.35 -10.16 19.97
CA PHE A 99 24.34 -9.65 20.88
C PHE A 99 22.97 -9.78 20.22
N GLU A 100 22.08 -10.48 20.86
CA GLU A 100 20.69 -10.63 20.48
C GLU A 100 19.83 -9.63 21.25
N VAL A 101 19.32 -8.64 20.56
CA VAL A 101 18.55 -7.53 21.10
C VAL A 101 17.07 -7.84 21.01
N ALA A 102 16.37 -7.82 22.13
CA ALA A 102 14.92 -8.00 22.16
C ALA A 102 14.20 -6.79 21.54
N SER A 103 12.98 -7.05 21.04
CA SER A 103 12.09 -5.96 20.62
C SER A 103 11.77 -5.02 21.79
N ARG A 104 11.60 -3.75 21.50
CA ARG A 104 11.04 -2.78 22.43
C ARG A 104 9.62 -3.15 22.86
N PRO A 105 9.12 -2.66 24.01
CA PRO A 105 7.71 -2.77 24.35
C PRO A 105 6.82 -2.04 23.31
N PRO A 106 5.66 -2.60 22.97
CA PRO A 106 4.70 -1.93 22.08
C PRO A 106 4.33 -0.53 22.59
N GLY A 107 4.23 0.43 21.69
CA GLY A 107 3.88 1.82 22.03
C GLY A 107 5.02 2.66 22.60
N HIS A 108 6.19 2.08 22.86
CA HIS A 108 7.30 2.77 23.50
C HIS A 108 8.50 2.86 22.56
N PRO A 109 8.66 3.96 21.79
CA PRO A 109 9.85 4.13 20.96
C PRO A 109 11.07 4.31 21.84
N MET A 110 12.13 3.56 21.58
CA MET A 110 13.36 3.63 22.33
C MET A 110 14.25 4.75 21.82
N HIS A 111 14.96 5.40 22.73
CA HIS A 111 15.93 6.44 22.41
C HIS A 111 17.19 6.31 23.28
N HIS A 112 18.28 6.92 22.81
CA HIS A 112 19.48 7.16 23.58
C HIS A 112 19.92 8.60 23.37
N ASP A 113 20.26 9.29 24.46
CA ASP A 113 20.62 10.71 24.48
C ASP A 113 19.64 11.63 23.72
N GLY A 114 18.32 11.38 23.89
CA GLY A 114 17.25 12.15 23.26
C GLY A 114 17.07 11.88 21.76
N ARG A 115 17.79 10.91 21.18
CA ARG A 115 17.67 10.53 19.78
C ARG A 115 17.04 9.15 19.63
N TYR A 116 16.00 9.07 18.81
CA TYR A 116 15.36 7.84 18.42
C TYR A 116 16.07 7.31 17.17
N TRP A 117 16.74 6.16 17.29
CA TRP A 117 17.52 5.58 16.19
C TRP A 117 16.76 4.49 15.46
N MET A 118 16.98 4.42 14.15
CA MET A 118 16.63 3.32 13.27
C MET A 118 17.74 3.09 12.25
N ARG A 119 17.63 2.03 11.44
CA ARG A 119 18.54 1.78 10.34
C ARG A 119 17.89 2.17 9.02
N ALA A 120 18.68 2.72 8.10
CA ALA A 120 18.35 2.89 6.70
C ALA A 120 19.42 2.12 5.90
N GLY A 121 19.16 0.85 5.58
CA GLY A 121 20.17 -0.07 5.10
C GLY A 121 21.23 -0.33 6.19
N GLU A 122 22.50 -0.02 5.90
CA GLU A 122 23.64 -0.21 6.83
C GLU A 122 23.90 1.02 7.75
N GLU A 123 23.16 2.12 7.58
CA GLU A 123 23.38 3.37 8.30
C GLU A 123 22.39 3.57 9.46
N LEU A 124 22.93 4.06 10.59
CA LEU A 124 22.09 4.56 11.70
C LEU A 124 21.57 5.96 11.35
N VAL A 125 20.26 6.10 11.32
CA VAL A 125 19.58 7.37 11.05
C VAL A 125 18.58 7.70 12.16
N PRO A 126 18.35 8.99 12.45
CA PRO A 126 17.27 9.38 13.36
C PRO A 126 15.91 9.02 12.77
N MET A 127 14.99 8.53 13.61
CA MET A 127 13.61 8.30 13.21
C MET A 127 12.90 9.62 12.88
N SER A 128 12.09 9.61 11.85
CA SER A 128 11.19 10.72 11.55
C SER A 128 10.06 10.83 12.59
N PRO A 129 9.44 12.00 12.76
CA PRO A 129 8.29 12.17 13.65
C PRO A 129 7.14 11.20 13.34
N ASP A 130 6.94 10.85 12.07
CA ASP A 130 5.89 9.91 11.67
C ASP A 130 6.21 8.46 12.08
N GLN A 131 7.47 8.07 12.07
CA GLN A 131 7.91 6.75 12.56
C GLN A 131 7.74 6.64 14.08
N ILE A 132 8.13 7.69 14.82
CA ILE A 132 7.91 7.77 16.27
C ILE A 132 6.41 7.68 16.59
N ARG A 133 5.57 8.45 15.88
CA ARG A 133 4.12 8.43 16.05
C ARG A 133 3.51 7.06 15.78
N ARG A 134 3.98 6.33 14.76
CA ARG A 134 3.54 4.96 14.49
C ARG A 134 3.77 4.04 15.69
N ILE A 135 4.96 4.11 16.29
CA ILE A 135 5.29 3.30 17.46
C ILE A 135 4.38 3.65 18.64
N VAL A 136 4.22 4.94 18.94
CA VAL A 136 3.36 5.41 20.05
C VAL A 136 1.91 4.94 19.85
N ASN A 137 1.43 4.90 18.62
CA ASN A 137 0.07 4.49 18.30
C ASN A 137 -0.14 2.97 18.31
N GLU A 138 0.88 2.14 18.45
CA GLU A 138 0.74 0.68 18.50
C GLU A 138 -0.14 0.15 19.64
N THR A 139 -0.22 0.88 20.73
CA THR A 139 -1.09 0.53 21.89
C THR A 139 -2.47 1.15 21.81
N GLN A 140 -2.70 2.06 20.89
CA GLN A 140 -4.02 2.63 20.65
C GLN A 140 -4.89 1.64 19.90
N PRO A 141 -6.19 1.56 20.23
CA PRO A 141 -7.13 0.81 19.42
C PRO A 141 -7.04 1.30 17.98
N ARG A 142 -6.99 0.40 17.01
CA ARG A 142 -7.02 0.77 15.59
C ARG A 142 -8.24 1.63 15.32
N PHE A 143 -8.12 2.57 14.38
CA PHE A 143 -9.22 3.50 14.07
C PHE A 143 -10.55 2.77 13.88
N GLU A 144 -10.54 1.66 13.17
CA GLU A 144 -11.73 0.86 12.87
C GLU A 144 -12.36 0.20 14.11
N GLU A 145 -11.60 0.00 15.20
CA GLU A 145 -12.07 -0.60 16.46
C GLU A 145 -12.59 0.45 17.46
N GLN A 146 -12.28 1.71 17.24
CA GLN A 146 -12.74 2.80 18.09
C GLN A 146 -14.26 2.97 17.98
N ALA A 147 -14.85 3.57 19.01
CA ALA A 147 -16.28 3.86 19.04
C ALA A 147 -16.63 4.99 18.08
N ALA A 148 -17.58 4.74 17.17
CA ALA A 148 -18.26 5.78 16.41
C ALA A 148 -19.45 6.35 17.20
N ARG A 149 -20.13 5.51 17.96
CA ARG A 149 -21.24 5.90 18.85
C ARG A 149 -21.41 4.88 19.99
N THR A 150 -21.43 5.36 21.21
CA THR A 150 -21.63 4.56 22.45
C THR A 150 -23.08 4.61 22.92
N ASP A 151 -23.38 3.78 23.90
CA ASP A 151 -24.66 3.78 24.65
C ASP A 151 -25.89 3.63 23.74
N CYS A 152 -25.74 2.85 22.66
CA CYS A 152 -26.82 2.58 21.72
C CYS A 152 -27.73 1.45 22.23
N THR A 153 -29.02 1.57 21.94
CA THR A 153 -29.99 0.48 22.01
C THR A 153 -29.96 -0.35 20.71
N GLU A 154 -30.62 -1.50 20.69
CA GLU A 154 -30.80 -2.29 19.44
C GLU A 154 -31.59 -1.48 18.39
N GLU A 155 -32.49 -0.62 18.83
CA GLU A 155 -33.26 0.28 17.94
C GLU A 155 -32.37 1.33 17.30
N ASP A 156 -31.46 1.95 18.09
CA ASP A 156 -30.49 2.92 17.57
C ASP A 156 -29.59 2.28 16.51
N VAL A 157 -29.10 1.06 16.76
CA VAL A 157 -28.26 0.34 15.80
C VAL A 157 -29.02 0.13 14.47
N VAL A 158 -30.26 -0.34 14.51
CA VAL A 158 -31.06 -0.57 13.30
C VAL A 158 -31.46 0.76 12.63
N ALA A 159 -31.63 1.84 13.41
CA ALA A 159 -31.92 3.16 12.86
C ALA A 159 -30.73 3.76 12.09
N LEU A 160 -29.51 3.59 12.60
CA LEU A 160 -28.30 4.23 12.08
C LEU A 160 -27.57 3.40 11.02
N ILE A 161 -27.62 2.07 11.13
CA ILE A 161 -26.93 1.12 10.25
C ILE A 161 -27.89 0.64 9.15
N ASP A 162 -27.41 0.54 7.92
CA ASP A 162 -28.13 -0.02 6.78
C ASP A 162 -28.09 -1.57 6.85
N VAL A 163 -28.88 -2.11 7.78
CA VAL A 163 -28.93 -3.54 8.06
C VAL A 163 -29.46 -4.32 6.85
N GLN A 164 -30.47 -3.80 6.13
CA GLN A 164 -30.98 -4.44 4.93
C GLN A 164 -29.88 -4.57 3.88
N GLY A 165 -29.18 -3.47 3.55
CA GLY A 165 -28.08 -3.47 2.60
C GLY A 165 -26.95 -4.42 3.01
N TYR A 166 -26.65 -4.56 4.31
CA TYR A 166 -25.67 -5.53 4.80
C TYR A 166 -26.08 -6.98 4.50
N PHE A 167 -27.33 -7.36 4.78
CA PHE A 167 -27.80 -8.72 4.54
C PHE A 167 -27.92 -9.01 3.03
N ASP A 168 -28.33 -8.04 2.22
CA ASP A 168 -28.40 -8.14 0.77
C ASP A 168 -27.00 -8.40 0.17
N LEU A 169 -25.96 -7.64 0.60
CA LEU A 169 -24.58 -7.86 0.20
C LEU A 169 -24.03 -9.24 0.60
N ARG A 170 -24.59 -9.82 1.67
CA ARG A 170 -24.24 -11.17 2.14
C ARG A 170 -25.03 -12.28 1.44
N GLY A 171 -25.97 -11.94 0.59
CA GLY A 171 -26.89 -12.91 -0.02
C GLY A 171 -27.74 -13.68 1.01
N ARG A 172 -28.10 -13.05 2.15
CA ARG A 172 -28.84 -13.65 3.25
C ARG A 172 -30.12 -12.87 3.52
N PRO A 173 -31.21 -13.56 3.91
CA PRO A 173 -32.42 -12.86 4.32
C PRO A 173 -32.18 -12.05 5.60
N LEU A 174 -32.86 -10.93 5.73
CA LEU A 174 -32.86 -10.13 6.96
C LEU A 174 -33.52 -10.93 8.09
N PRO A 175 -32.86 -11.10 9.27
CA PRO A 175 -33.48 -11.76 10.42
C PRO A 175 -34.73 -11.05 10.89
N SER A 176 -35.65 -11.82 11.53
CA SER A 176 -36.95 -11.34 11.96
C SER A 176 -36.86 -10.46 13.21
N THR A 177 -35.84 -10.63 14.02
CA THR A 177 -35.70 -9.91 15.29
C THR A 177 -34.52 -8.95 15.28
N ARG A 178 -34.65 -7.82 16.00
CA ARG A 178 -33.54 -6.87 16.17
C ARG A 178 -32.34 -7.49 16.85
N THR A 179 -32.56 -8.37 17.81
CA THR A 179 -31.51 -9.07 18.56
C THR A 179 -30.65 -9.94 17.63
N GLU A 180 -31.26 -10.72 16.73
CA GLU A 180 -30.51 -11.52 15.74
C GLU A 180 -29.72 -10.65 14.78
N ILE A 181 -30.27 -9.49 14.35
CA ILE A 181 -29.57 -8.52 13.53
C ILE A 181 -28.34 -7.99 14.26
N VAL A 182 -28.51 -7.55 15.51
CA VAL A 182 -27.41 -7.02 16.33
C VAL A 182 -26.34 -8.08 16.58
N GLU A 183 -26.73 -9.34 16.90
CA GLU A 183 -25.77 -10.43 17.09
C GLU A 183 -24.93 -10.68 15.82
N ALA A 184 -25.54 -10.62 14.63
CA ALA A 184 -24.83 -10.78 13.39
C ALA A 184 -23.80 -9.64 13.16
N LEU A 185 -24.11 -8.42 13.57
CA LEU A 185 -23.19 -7.26 13.50
C LEU A 185 -22.07 -7.35 14.56
N VAL A 186 -22.42 -7.83 15.77
CA VAL A 186 -21.44 -8.05 16.85
C VAL A 186 -20.42 -9.12 16.44
N ALA A 187 -20.88 -10.23 15.88
CA ALA A 187 -20.01 -11.31 15.39
C ALA A 187 -19.00 -10.85 14.32
N LYS A 188 -19.24 -9.71 13.67
CA LYS A 188 -18.35 -9.11 12.68
C LYS A 188 -17.54 -7.91 13.20
N GLY A 189 -17.75 -7.52 14.46
CA GLY A 189 -17.09 -6.37 15.07
C GLY A 189 -17.59 -5.02 14.56
N PHE A 190 -18.73 -4.95 13.87
CA PHE A 190 -19.37 -3.71 13.47
C PHE A 190 -20.09 -3.02 14.61
N VAL A 191 -20.53 -3.83 15.57
CA VAL A 191 -21.09 -3.43 16.85
C VAL A 191 -20.34 -4.18 17.95
N ARG A 192 -20.19 -3.59 19.13
CA ARG A 192 -19.59 -4.20 20.31
C ARG A 192 -20.56 -4.07 21.50
N ARG A 193 -20.57 -5.07 22.39
CA ARG A 193 -21.26 -4.99 23.68
C ARG A 193 -20.32 -4.43 24.73
N ASP A 194 -20.70 -3.34 25.33
CA ASP A 194 -19.96 -2.69 26.42
C ASP A 194 -20.84 -2.67 27.68
N ALA A 195 -20.28 -2.26 28.82
CA ALA A 195 -21.00 -2.24 30.11
C ALA A 195 -22.23 -1.29 30.10
N GLY A 196 -22.23 -0.27 29.25
CA GLY A 196 -23.31 0.72 29.11
C GLY A 196 -24.35 0.42 28.02
N GLY A 197 -24.17 -0.67 27.23
CA GLY A 197 -25.04 -1.00 26.12
C GLY A 197 -24.31 -1.44 24.86
N LEU A 198 -24.81 -1.04 23.70
CA LEU A 198 -24.18 -1.33 22.42
C LEU A 198 -23.32 -0.14 21.94
N THR A 199 -22.18 -0.44 21.36
CA THR A 199 -21.29 0.54 20.73
C THR A 199 -21.15 0.22 19.26
N ILE A 200 -21.52 1.15 18.38
CA ILE A 200 -21.22 1.08 16.95
C ILE A 200 -19.75 1.44 16.78
N THR A 201 -18.97 0.57 16.15
CA THR A 201 -17.54 0.82 15.87
C THR A 201 -17.38 1.71 14.64
N ASN A 202 -16.21 2.37 14.50
CA ASN A 202 -15.87 3.10 13.28
C ASN A 202 -15.93 2.20 12.04
N MET A 203 -15.57 0.92 12.17
CA MET A 203 -15.72 -0.05 11.08
C MET A 203 -17.19 -0.23 10.67
N GLY A 204 -18.09 -0.43 11.65
CA GLY A 204 -19.51 -0.56 11.39
C GLY A 204 -20.09 0.68 10.72
N ALA A 205 -19.75 1.87 11.23
CA ALA A 205 -20.20 3.14 10.67
C ALA A 205 -19.62 3.38 9.27
N LEU A 206 -18.31 3.22 9.04
CA LEU A 206 -17.67 3.41 7.74
C LEU A 206 -18.26 2.51 6.65
N LEU A 207 -18.59 1.26 6.99
CA LEU A 207 -19.08 0.29 6.02
C LEU A 207 -20.59 0.39 5.80
N LEU A 208 -21.36 0.60 6.86
CA LEU A 208 -22.79 0.31 6.86
C LEU A 208 -23.67 1.49 7.30
N ALA A 209 -23.12 2.68 7.60
CA ALA A 209 -23.94 3.81 7.99
C ALA A 209 -25.00 4.13 6.93
N LYS A 210 -26.25 4.40 7.35
CA LYS A 210 -27.25 5.00 6.47
C LYS A 210 -26.84 6.41 6.07
N ARG A 211 -26.23 7.15 7.01
CA ARG A 211 -25.61 8.45 6.79
C ARG A 211 -24.34 8.56 7.63
N LEU A 212 -23.20 8.75 6.97
CA LEU A 212 -21.91 8.93 7.65
C LEU A 212 -21.91 10.15 8.57
N SER A 213 -22.65 11.21 8.21
CA SER A 213 -22.78 12.44 9.00
C SER A 213 -23.43 12.24 10.38
N ASP A 214 -24.10 11.11 10.63
CA ASP A 214 -24.69 10.79 11.93
C ASP A 214 -23.62 10.35 12.95
N PHE A 215 -22.35 10.21 12.52
CA PHE A 215 -21.22 9.78 13.33
C PHE A 215 -20.09 10.81 13.26
N GLU A 216 -19.70 11.36 14.41
CA GLU A 216 -18.69 12.42 14.49
C GLU A 216 -17.32 11.96 13.93
N SER A 217 -16.86 10.77 14.31
CA SER A 217 -15.55 10.23 13.95
C SER A 217 -15.38 9.94 12.46
N VAL A 218 -16.46 9.61 11.75
CA VAL A 218 -16.44 9.20 10.34
C VAL A 218 -17.24 10.12 9.42
N GLY A 219 -17.90 11.11 9.94
CA GLY A 219 -18.82 11.99 9.20
C GLY A 219 -18.20 12.70 8.00
N ARG A 220 -16.88 12.94 8.03
CA ARG A 220 -16.13 13.58 6.95
C ARG A 220 -15.40 12.58 6.06
N LYS A 221 -15.62 11.26 6.22
CA LYS A 221 -14.99 10.22 5.40
C LYS A 221 -15.75 9.91 4.10
N GLY A 222 -16.94 10.46 3.90
CA GLY A 222 -17.66 10.30 2.63
C GLY A 222 -16.81 10.70 1.43
N VAL A 223 -16.92 9.93 0.32
CA VAL A 223 -16.18 10.23 -0.92
C VAL A 223 -16.77 11.51 -1.54
N ARG A 224 -15.93 12.52 -1.74
CA ARG A 224 -16.32 13.77 -2.39
C ARG A 224 -16.15 13.66 -3.90
N LEU A 225 -17.18 13.96 -4.65
CA LEU A 225 -17.18 14.00 -6.11
C LEU A 225 -17.33 15.44 -6.58
N ILE A 226 -16.37 15.94 -7.36
CA ILE A 226 -16.34 17.27 -7.91
C ILE A 226 -16.19 17.17 -9.43
N VAL A 227 -17.04 17.86 -10.18
CA VAL A 227 -16.92 17.95 -11.64
C VAL A 227 -16.56 19.39 -12.01
N TYR A 228 -15.43 19.55 -12.66
CA TYR A 228 -14.97 20.85 -13.12
C TYR A 228 -15.39 21.14 -14.56
N ASP A 229 -15.50 22.42 -14.88
CA ASP A 229 -15.68 22.92 -16.23
C ASP A 229 -14.30 23.23 -16.83
N GLY A 230 -13.89 22.44 -17.82
CA GLY A 230 -12.55 22.52 -18.40
C GLY A 230 -11.51 21.62 -17.72
N THR A 231 -10.23 22.02 -17.84
CA THR A 231 -9.07 21.20 -17.42
C THR A 231 -8.43 21.68 -16.11
N THR A 232 -9.01 22.69 -15.46
CA THR A 232 -8.46 23.32 -14.24
C THR A 232 -9.50 23.36 -13.11
N LYS A 233 -9.04 23.56 -11.87
CA LYS A 233 -9.89 23.67 -10.67
C LYS A 233 -10.62 25.02 -10.53
N GLN A 234 -10.58 25.87 -11.55
CA GLN A 234 -11.09 27.25 -11.43
C GLN A 234 -12.61 27.31 -11.34
N ARG A 235 -13.32 26.42 -12.02
CA ARG A 235 -14.79 26.45 -12.09
C ARG A 235 -15.36 25.06 -11.89
N VAL A 236 -16.15 24.91 -10.85
CA VAL A 236 -16.99 23.72 -10.61
C VAL A 236 -18.28 23.85 -11.39
N LYS A 237 -18.73 22.79 -12.07
CA LYS A 237 -20.04 22.75 -12.74
C LYS A 237 -21.15 22.87 -11.69
N ASP A 238 -22.16 23.68 -11.96
CA ASP A 238 -23.24 23.96 -11.02
C ASP A 238 -23.93 22.67 -10.51
N GLY A 239 -24.06 22.56 -9.18
CA GLY A 239 -24.64 21.39 -8.51
C GLY A 239 -23.80 20.10 -8.61
N LYS A 240 -22.54 20.18 -9.03
CA LYS A 240 -21.64 19.04 -9.25
C LYS A 240 -20.51 18.95 -8.22
N ASP A 241 -20.75 19.38 -6.99
CA ASP A 241 -19.90 19.11 -5.81
C ASP A 241 -20.79 18.41 -4.77
N SER A 242 -20.54 17.13 -4.54
CA SER A 242 -21.33 16.29 -3.66
C SER A 242 -20.42 15.34 -2.86
N THR A 243 -20.94 14.90 -1.72
CA THR A 243 -20.23 13.90 -0.89
C THR A 243 -21.15 12.69 -0.72
N SER A 244 -20.59 11.47 -0.81
CA SER A 244 -21.35 10.24 -0.59
C SER A 244 -21.90 10.21 0.82
N VAL A 245 -23.17 9.84 0.94
CA VAL A 245 -23.93 9.88 2.19
C VAL A 245 -23.77 8.58 2.96
N LYS A 246 -23.91 7.44 2.27
CA LYS A 246 -23.92 6.10 2.86
C LYS A 246 -22.52 5.61 3.19
N GLY A 247 -22.45 4.61 4.06
CA GLY A 247 -21.27 3.82 4.32
C GLY A 247 -20.72 3.16 3.06
N TYR A 248 -19.43 2.90 3.05
CA TYR A 248 -18.71 2.45 1.85
C TYR A 248 -19.24 1.14 1.27
N ALA A 249 -19.67 0.17 2.11
CA ALA A 249 -20.11 -1.10 1.55
C ALA A 249 -21.50 -0.97 0.90
N THR A 250 -22.46 -0.42 1.60
CA THR A 250 -23.84 -0.32 1.09
C THR A 250 -24.06 0.82 0.11
N GLY A 251 -23.10 1.76 0.02
CA GLY A 251 -23.15 2.91 -0.89
C GLY A 251 -22.25 2.81 -2.12
N PHE A 252 -21.38 1.79 -2.22
CA PHE A 252 -20.29 1.74 -3.20
C PHE A 252 -20.78 1.68 -4.66
N GLU A 253 -21.73 0.81 -4.97
CA GLU A 253 -22.25 0.67 -6.34
C GLU A 253 -22.88 1.98 -6.82
N ALA A 254 -23.72 2.58 -5.96
CA ALA A 254 -24.35 3.87 -6.28
C ALA A 254 -23.33 4.99 -6.45
N LEU A 255 -22.23 4.97 -5.67
CA LEU A 255 -21.12 5.92 -5.82
C LEU A 255 -20.42 5.74 -7.17
N VAL A 256 -20.06 4.51 -7.55
CA VAL A 256 -19.40 4.22 -8.83
C VAL A 256 -20.33 4.58 -10.00
N ASP A 257 -21.62 4.27 -9.91
CA ASP A 257 -22.60 4.65 -10.93
C ASP A 257 -22.74 6.16 -11.06
N ASN A 258 -22.78 6.89 -9.96
CA ASN A 258 -22.81 8.35 -9.97
C ASN A 258 -21.55 8.94 -10.60
N ILE A 259 -20.37 8.45 -10.22
CA ILE A 259 -19.10 8.89 -10.84
C ILE A 259 -19.15 8.63 -12.35
N HIS A 260 -19.52 7.42 -12.76
CA HIS A 260 -19.56 7.02 -14.17
C HIS A 260 -20.55 7.87 -14.99
N ALA A 261 -21.69 8.20 -14.42
CA ALA A 261 -22.71 9.07 -15.05
C ALA A 261 -22.23 10.52 -15.26
N GLN A 262 -21.21 10.99 -14.52
CA GLN A 262 -20.62 12.32 -14.67
C GLN A 262 -19.45 12.36 -15.67
N LEU A 263 -18.95 11.19 -16.08
CA LEU A 263 -17.82 11.11 -17.01
C LEU A 263 -18.23 11.56 -18.42
N PRO A 264 -17.29 12.17 -19.17
CA PRO A 264 -17.54 12.49 -20.57
C PRO A 264 -17.97 11.25 -21.37
N SER A 265 -19.03 11.36 -22.11
CA SER A 265 -19.51 10.32 -23.01
C SER A 265 -19.65 10.85 -24.43
N SER A 266 -19.46 9.99 -25.43
CA SER A 266 -19.80 10.26 -26.82
C SER A 266 -20.96 9.37 -27.24
N GLU A 267 -21.90 9.94 -27.98
CA GLU A 267 -22.97 9.17 -28.63
C GLU A 267 -22.47 8.80 -30.04
N GLU A 268 -22.38 7.50 -30.30
CA GLU A 268 -22.16 6.99 -31.66
C GLU A 268 -23.45 6.39 -32.17
N ILE A 269 -23.88 6.79 -33.36
CA ILE A 269 -25.00 6.19 -34.08
C ILE A 269 -24.45 5.04 -34.90
N ALA A 270 -24.54 3.83 -34.38
CA ALA A 270 -24.19 2.61 -35.13
C ALA A 270 -25.48 1.87 -35.48
N ALA A 271 -25.75 1.75 -36.80
CA ALA A 271 -26.81 0.93 -37.36
C ALA A 271 -28.20 1.09 -36.68
N ALA A 272 -28.72 2.31 -36.58
CA ALA A 272 -30.02 2.65 -36.00
C ALA A 272 -30.15 2.52 -34.49
N LEU A 273 -29.10 2.19 -33.78
CA LEU A 273 -29.03 2.23 -32.31
C LEU A 273 -28.07 3.34 -31.85
N ARG A 274 -28.52 4.16 -30.88
CA ARG A 274 -27.63 5.09 -30.16
C ARG A 274 -26.84 4.30 -29.14
N LEU A 275 -25.54 4.19 -29.32
CA LEU A 275 -24.63 3.62 -28.35
C LEU A 275 -23.92 4.74 -27.62
N THR A 276 -24.10 4.83 -26.31
CA THR A 276 -23.35 5.74 -25.46
C THR A 276 -22.02 5.07 -25.11
N THR A 277 -20.90 5.60 -25.63
CA THR A 277 -19.57 5.11 -25.30
C THR A 277 -18.93 6.08 -24.28
N HIS A 278 -18.73 5.60 -23.07
CA HIS A 278 -18.01 6.38 -22.05
C HIS A 278 -16.52 6.44 -22.34
N ALA A 279 -15.91 7.58 -22.03
CA ALA A 279 -14.48 7.81 -22.24
C ALA A 279 -13.57 6.92 -21.38
N TYR A 280 -14.10 6.35 -20.30
CA TYR A 280 -13.36 5.54 -19.34
C TYR A 280 -14.08 4.23 -19.03
N PRO A 281 -13.34 3.10 -18.81
CA PRO A 281 -13.93 1.83 -18.43
C PRO A 281 -14.45 1.88 -16.99
N LYS A 282 -15.73 1.55 -16.79
CA LYS A 282 -16.36 1.55 -15.45
C LYS A 282 -15.60 0.68 -14.44
N LYS A 283 -15.07 -0.47 -14.89
CA LYS A 283 -14.30 -1.36 -14.03
C LYS A 283 -13.00 -0.72 -13.52
N ALA A 284 -12.27 0.01 -14.37
CA ALA A 284 -11.07 0.72 -13.93
C ALA A 284 -11.39 1.82 -12.90
N ILE A 285 -12.50 2.56 -13.10
CA ILE A 285 -12.96 3.56 -12.12
C ILE A 285 -13.31 2.89 -10.80
N ARG A 286 -14.09 1.81 -10.84
CA ARG A 286 -14.47 1.02 -9.67
C ARG A 286 -13.24 0.61 -8.86
N GLU A 287 -12.23 0.08 -9.53
CA GLU A 287 -11.02 -0.43 -8.89
C GLU A 287 -10.19 0.69 -8.27
N ILE A 288 -9.98 1.79 -8.99
CA ILE A 288 -9.22 2.93 -8.47
C ILE A 288 -9.93 3.58 -7.26
N VAL A 289 -11.25 3.71 -7.30
CA VAL A 289 -12.02 4.26 -6.17
C VAL A 289 -12.00 3.29 -4.98
N GLY A 290 -12.15 1.98 -5.22
CA GLY A 290 -12.02 0.96 -4.20
C GLY A 290 -10.66 0.98 -3.51
N ASN A 291 -9.58 1.05 -4.30
CA ASN A 291 -8.22 1.16 -3.79
C ASN A 291 -8.00 2.44 -2.99
N ALA A 292 -8.53 3.59 -3.44
CA ALA A 292 -8.45 4.84 -2.70
C ALA A 292 -9.14 4.75 -1.33
N ILE A 293 -10.30 4.08 -1.25
CA ILE A 293 -11.04 3.83 0.01
C ILE A 293 -10.26 2.89 0.93
N VAL A 294 -9.71 1.78 0.40
CA VAL A 294 -8.98 0.78 1.19
C VAL A 294 -7.66 1.34 1.73
N HIS A 295 -6.93 2.08 0.92
CA HIS A 295 -5.56 2.52 1.23
C HIS A 295 -5.48 3.91 1.86
N GLN A 296 -6.61 4.58 2.13
CA GLN A 296 -6.63 5.86 2.82
C GLN A 296 -6.06 5.77 4.24
N GLU A 297 -5.45 6.86 4.71
CA GLU A 297 -5.07 7.02 6.12
C GLU A 297 -6.31 7.40 6.94
N LEU A 298 -6.87 6.42 7.65
CA LEU A 298 -8.11 6.59 8.41
C LEU A 298 -7.96 7.53 9.61
N ASN A 299 -6.75 7.65 10.18
CA ASN A 299 -6.48 8.55 11.30
C ASN A 299 -6.36 10.04 10.88
N GLU A 300 -6.23 10.33 9.58
CA GLU A 300 -6.22 11.71 9.09
C GLU A 300 -7.62 12.31 9.23
N THR A 301 -7.74 13.39 10.00
CA THR A 301 -9.00 14.10 10.24
C THR A 301 -9.24 15.20 9.19
N GLY A 302 -10.50 15.53 8.94
CA GLY A 302 -10.89 16.64 8.06
C GLY A 302 -10.71 16.38 6.56
N THR A 303 -10.29 15.18 6.18
CA THR A 303 -10.06 14.79 4.79
C THR A 303 -10.58 13.38 4.52
N GLY A 304 -11.00 13.13 3.28
CA GLY A 304 -11.48 11.84 2.80
C GLY A 304 -11.03 11.63 1.35
N VAL A 305 -11.52 10.55 0.75
CA VAL A 305 -11.29 10.28 -0.67
C VAL A 305 -12.03 11.33 -1.51
N THR A 306 -11.33 11.87 -2.51
CA THR A 306 -11.89 12.85 -3.45
C THR A 306 -11.75 12.35 -4.87
N VAL A 307 -12.83 12.43 -5.64
CA VAL A 307 -12.87 12.14 -7.07
C VAL A 307 -13.11 13.45 -7.80
N GLU A 308 -12.19 13.84 -8.66
CA GLU A 308 -12.22 15.09 -9.42
C GLU A 308 -12.30 14.77 -10.92
N ILE A 309 -13.33 15.20 -11.59
CA ILE A 309 -13.58 14.97 -13.01
C ILE A 309 -13.33 16.27 -13.77
N TYR A 310 -12.47 16.18 -14.78
CA TYR A 310 -12.13 17.26 -15.72
C TYR A 310 -12.50 16.84 -17.14
N ASP A 311 -12.46 17.74 -18.09
CA ASP A 311 -12.76 17.43 -19.50
C ASP A 311 -11.75 16.45 -20.12
N ASP A 312 -10.51 16.42 -19.63
CA ASP A 312 -9.39 15.64 -20.18
C ASP A 312 -8.94 14.48 -19.28
N ARG A 313 -9.40 14.40 -18.03
CA ARG A 313 -8.96 13.38 -17.06
C ARG A 313 -9.89 13.22 -15.88
N ILE A 314 -9.70 12.14 -15.14
CA ILE A 314 -10.25 11.92 -13.79
C ILE A 314 -9.09 11.75 -12.81
N GLU A 315 -9.17 12.40 -11.66
CA GLU A 315 -8.21 12.27 -10.55
C GLU A 315 -8.92 11.68 -9.34
N VAL A 316 -8.35 10.63 -8.75
CA VAL A 316 -8.81 10.03 -7.50
C VAL A 316 -7.72 10.20 -6.46
N THR A 317 -8.03 10.95 -5.42
CA THR A 317 -7.06 11.30 -4.35
C THR A 317 -7.53 10.70 -3.03
N ASN A 318 -6.63 10.02 -2.33
CA ASN A 318 -6.85 9.56 -0.96
C ASN A 318 -5.82 10.13 0.01
N PRO A 319 -6.20 10.37 1.28
CA PRO A 319 -5.25 10.67 2.35
C PRO A 319 -4.27 9.53 2.55
N GLY A 320 -3.01 9.87 2.85
CA GLY A 320 -1.93 8.93 3.12
C GLY A 320 -1.05 8.65 1.89
N ARG A 321 0.18 8.24 2.18
CA ARG A 321 1.14 7.77 1.16
C ARG A 321 1.09 6.26 1.10
N PRO A 322 1.35 5.62 -0.05
CA PRO A 322 1.37 4.16 -0.14
C PRO A 322 2.49 3.55 0.71
N LEU A 323 2.32 2.31 1.11
CA LEU A 323 3.34 1.51 1.81
C LEU A 323 4.35 0.88 0.85
N LEU A 324 3.97 0.79 -0.43
CA LEU A 324 4.74 0.22 -1.52
C LEU A 324 5.23 1.30 -2.47
N ASP A 325 6.27 0.98 -3.25
CA ASP A 325 6.66 1.82 -4.38
C ASP A 325 5.53 1.84 -5.42
N VAL A 326 5.25 3.02 -5.97
CA VAL A 326 4.19 3.21 -6.98
C VAL A 326 4.43 2.41 -8.25
N ASP A 327 5.68 2.12 -8.58
CA ASP A 327 6.06 1.28 -9.71
C ASP A 327 5.68 -0.21 -9.49
N ARG A 328 5.46 -0.63 -8.22
CA ARG A 328 5.17 -2.01 -7.84
C ARG A 328 3.67 -2.28 -7.61
N PHE A 329 2.78 -1.33 -7.86
CA PHE A 329 1.34 -1.48 -7.63
C PHE A 329 0.68 -2.59 -8.47
N ILE A 330 1.31 -3.01 -9.57
CA ILE A 330 0.78 -4.06 -10.45
C ILE A 330 1.11 -5.47 -9.93
N ASP A 331 2.20 -5.63 -9.17
CA ASP A 331 2.70 -6.94 -8.75
C ASP A 331 2.76 -7.14 -7.24
N GLU A 332 2.77 -6.06 -6.47
CA GLU A 332 2.76 -6.12 -5.00
C GLU A 332 1.45 -5.59 -4.43
N ASN A 333 1.03 -6.18 -3.32
CA ASN A 333 -0.17 -5.76 -2.61
C ASN A 333 0.10 -5.71 -1.10
N GLN A 334 -0.04 -4.53 -0.52
CA GLN A 334 0.05 -4.32 0.92
C GLN A 334 -0.99 -3.29 1.37
N SER A 335 -1.85 -3.66 2.29
CA SER A 335 -2.85 -2.75 2.85
C SER A 335 -2.47 -2.30 4.26
N ARG A 336 -2.59 -0.99 4.54
CA ARG A 336 -2.46 -0.48 5.91
C ARG A 336 -3.70 -0.78 6.77
N ASN A 337 -4.84 -0.96 6.13
CA ASN A 337 -6.15 -1.20 6.76
C ASN A 337 -6.61 -2.64 6.49
N GLU A 338 -5.83 -3.64 6.90
CA GLU A 338 -6.06 -5.06 6.56
C GLU A 338 -7.46 -5.55 6.93
N ARG A 339 -7.93 -5.24 8.15
CA ARG A 339 -9.25 -5.64 8.61
C ARG A 339 -10.37 -4.98 7.83
N PHE A 340 -10.20 -3.69 7.53
CA PHE A 340 -11.14 -2.92 6.73
C PHE A 340 -11.18 -3.44 5.28
N ALA A 341 -10.03 -3.67 4.67
CA ALA A 341 -9.92 -4.30 3.36
C ALA A 341 -10.56 -5.69 3.31
N HIS A 342 -10.33 -6.50 4.35
CA HIS A 342 -10.94 -7.83 4.45
C HIS A 342 -12.47 -7.75 4.55
N ALA A 343 -13.00 -6.81 5.35
CA ALA A 343 -14.44 -6.61 5.47
C ALA A 343 -15.07 -6.17 4.14
N LEU A 344 -14.44 -5.23 3.41
CA LEU A 344 -14.90 -4.80 2.08
C LEU A 344 -14.90 -5.95 1.06
N ARG A 345 -13.86 -6.81 1.07
CA ARG A 345 -13.82 -8.02 0.24
C ARG A 345 -14.96 -8.98 0.58
N GLN A 346 -15.20 -9.26 1.87
CA GLN A 346 -16.30 -10.13 2.29
C GLN A 346 -17.69 -9.59 1.90
N LEU A 347 -17.82 -8.29 1.69
CA LEU A 347 -19.05 -7.62 1.25
C LEU A 347 -19.08 -7.40 -0.28
N GLY A 348 -18.13 -7.94 -1.04
CA GLY A 348 -18.11 -7.87 -2.49
C GLY A 348 -17.79 -6.49 -3.08
N VAL A 349 -17.25 -5.58 -2.27
CA VAL A 349 -16.89 -4.22 -2.72
C VAL A 349 -15.54 -4.21 -3.45
N CYS A 350 -14.58 -4.99 -2.97
CA CYS A 350 -13.25 -5.17 -3.58
C CYS A 350 -13.05 -6.62 -3.98
N ASP A 351 -12.27 -6.87 -5.03
CA ASP A 351 -11.99 -8.22 -5.49
C ASP A 351 -11.13 -9.01 -4.48
N GLU A 352 -11.43 -10.31 -4.35
CA GLU A 352 -10.73 -11.22 -3.42
C GLU A 352 -9.28 -11.50 -3.82
N ARG A 353 -8.94 -11.34 -5.09
CA ARG A 353 -7.69 -11.85 -5.70
C ARG A 353 -6.50 -10.90 -5.61
N GLY A 354 -6.67 -9.65 -5.16
CA GLY A 354 -5.59 -8.67 -5.07
C GLY A 354 -5.04 -8.18 -6.42
N HIS A 355 -5.80 -8.35 -7.50
CA HIS A 355 -5.44 -7.99 -8.87
C HIS A 355 -5.90 -6.57 -9.27
N GLY A 356 -6.03 -5.65 -8.33
CA GLY A 356 -6.66 -4.36 -8.58
C GLY A 356 -6.01 -3.52 -9.67
N MET A 357 -4.70 -3.30 -9.61
CA MET A 357 -4.03 -2.40 -10.57
C MET A 357 -3.66 -3.08 -11.89
N ASP A 358 -3.47 -4.39 -11.93
CA ASP A 358 -3.31 -5.14 -13.19
C ASP A 358 -4.62 -5.15 -13.99
N ASP A 359 -5.78 -5.28 -13.33
CA ASP A 359 -7.09 -5.12 -13.97
C ASP A 359 -7.29 -3.69 -14.50
N VAL A 360 -6.89 -2.67 -13.75
CA VAL A 360 -6.90 -1.27 -14.24
C VAL A 360 -6.09 -1.14 -15.52
N VAL A 361 -4.85 -1.67 -15.55
CA VAL A 361 -3.99 -1.61 -16.75
C VAL A 361 -4.61 -2.39 -17.91
N SER A 362 -5.17 -3.57 -17.67
CA SER A 362 -5.85 -4.36 -18.69
C SER A 362 -7.01 -3.58 -19.35
N HIS A 363 -7.82 -2.90 -18.55
CA HIS A 363 -8.92 -2.07 -19.05
C HIS A 363 -8.43 -0.81 -19.78
N ILE A 364 -7.37 -0.14 -19.25
CA ILE A 364 -6.71 0.97 -19.94
C ILE A 364 -6.24 0.55 -21.34
N GLU A 365 -5.62 -0.62 -21.46
CA GLU A 365 -5.14 -1.13 -22.73
C GLU A 365 -6.27 -1.44 -23.71
N THR A 366 -7.34 -2.06 -23.22
CA THR A 366 -8.52 -2.37 -24.03
C THR A 366 -9.15 -1.10 -24.61
N PHE A 367 -9.24 -0.03 -23.81
CA PHE A 367 -9.79 1.26 -24.23
C PHE A 367 -8.75 2.16 -24.91
N GLN A 368 -7.52 1.67 -25.10
CA GLN A 368 -6.41 2.43 -25.71
C GLN A 368 -6.12 3.77 -25.02
N LEU A 369 -6.37 3.84 -23.73
CA LEU A 369 -6.09 5.05 -22.92
C LEU A 369 -4.59 5.19 -22.63
N PRO A 370 -4.12 6.40 -22.30
CA PRO A 370 -2.80 6.63 -21.72
C PRO A 370 -2.59 5.79 -20.46
N PRO A 371 -1.33 5.55 -20.03
CA PRO A 371 -1.07 4.86 -18.77
C PRO A 371 -1.66 5.65 -17.60
N TYR A 372 -2.09 4.95 -16.55
CA TYR A 372 -2.41 5.66 -15.32
C TYR A 372 -1.15 6.33 -14.76
N GLN A 373 -1.34 7.46 -14.12
CA GLN A 373 -0.28 8.18 -13.41
C GLN A 373 -0.57 8.16 -11.91
N CYS A 374 0.46 7.93 -11.10
CA CYS A 374 0.38 8.03 -9.65
C CYS A 374 1.29 9.15 -9.15
N ARG A 375 0.71 10.15 -8.49
CA ARG A 375 1.44 11.27 -7.92
C ARG A 375 1.37 11.24 -6.40
N LEU A 376 2.52 11.32 -5.77
CA LEU A 376 2.66 11.39 -4.33
C LEU A 376 2.75 12.84 -3.86
N GLY A 377 1.81 13.26 -3.03
CA GLY A 377 1.91 14.50 -2.27
C GLY A 377 2.62 14.29 -0.93
N SER A 378 2.63 15.32 -0.09
CA SER A 378 3.19 15.23 1.26
C SER A 378 2.41 14.23 2.14
N ARG A 379 1.08 14.23 2.06
CA ARG A 379 0.17 13.43 2.88
C ARG A 379 -0.98 12.80 2.09
N HIS A 380 -0.87 12.70 0.79
CA HIS A 380 -1.91 12.13 -0.07
C HIS A 380 -1.30 11.45 -1.29
N THR A 381 -2.08 10.57 -1.88
CA THR A 381 -1.80 9.87 -3.13
C THR A 381 -2.90 10.21 -4.13
N THR A 382 -2.52 10.56 -5.35
CA THR A 382 -3.45 10.84 -6.45
C THR A 382 -3.19 9.90 -7.61
N VAL A 383 -4.21 9.17 -8.03
CA VAL A 383 -4.19 8.36 -9.27
C VAL A 383 -4.99 9.10 -10.34
N THR A 384 -4.39 9.26 -11.52
CA THR A 384 -4.98 9.98 -12.66
C THR A 384 -5.18 9.03 -13.83
N LEU A 385 -6.37 9.03 -14.40
CA LEU A 385 -6.66 8.45 -15.72
C LEU A 385 -6.91 9.59 -16.69
N SER A 386 -6.09 9.66 -17.74
CA SER A 386 -6.25 10.62 -18.82
C SER A 386 -7.22 10.10 -19.89
N ARG A 387 -7.93 10.98 -20.55
CA ARG A 387 -8.73 10.69 -21.74
C ARG A 387 -7.84 10.15 -22.86
N TYR A 388 -8.44 9.49 -23.84
CA TYR A 388 -7.73 8.98 -25.01
C TYR A 388 -6.81 10.02 -25.64
N LYS A 389 -5.58 9.62 -25.92
CA LYS A 389 -4.58 10.36 -26.69
C LYS A 389 -4.02 9.43 -27.78
N SER A 390 -3.79 9.95 -28.98
CA SER A 390 -3.06 9.18 -29.98
C SER A 390 -1.61 8.96 -29.54
N LEU A 391 -0.93 7.95 -30.08
CA LEU A 391 0.48 7.67 -29.76
C LEU A 391 1.40 8.90 -30.01
N ARG A 392 1.02 9.77 -30.93
CA ARG A 392 1.77 11.00 -31.26
C ARG A 392 1.60 12.06 -30.19
N ASP A 393 0.43 12.11 -29.57
CA ASP A 393 0.08 13.10 -28.54
C ASP A 393 0.55 12.69 -27.14
N LEU A 394 0.97 11.43 -26.96
CA LEU A 394 1.60 10.97 -25.72
C LEU A 394 2.97 11.65 -25.55
N THR A 395 3.25 12.14 -24.35
CA THR A 395 4.60 12.59 -23.97
C THR A 395 5.59 11.42 -23.95
N SER A 396 6.88 11.72 -23.90
CA SER A 396 7.91 10.67 -23.78
C SER A 396 7.73 9.85 -22.50
N GLU A 397 7.41 10.51 -21.40
CA GLU A 397 7.16 9.90 -20.10
C GLU A 397 5.93 8.98 -20.14
N GLU A 398 4.81 9.46 -20.72
CA GLU A 398 3.60 8.63 -20.89
C GLU A 398 3.86 7.39 -21.76
N ARG A 399 4.66 7.51 -22.82
CA ARG A 399 5.03 6.35 -23.67
C ARG A 399 5.86 5.32 -22.90
N ILE A 400 6.87 5.78 -22.15
CA ILE A 400 7.73 4.92 -21.33
C ILE A 400 6.88 4.22 -20.26
N GLN A 401 6.02 4.96 -19.57
CA GLN A 401 5.14 4.40 -18.53
C GLN A 401 4.13 3.41 -19.10
N ALA A 402 3.57 3.66 -20.30
CA ALA A 402 2.67 2.72 -20.96
C ALA A 402 3.36 1.40 -21.33
N VAL A 403 4.61 1.47 -21.84
CA VAL A 403 5.43 0.28 -22.12
C VAL A 403 5.75 -0.48 -20.82
N TYR A 404 6.08 0.24 -19.74
CA TYR A 404 6.36 -0.35 -18.44
C TYR A 404 5.14 -1.08 -17.87
N GLN A 405 3.98 -0.40 -17.80
CA GLN A 405 2.75 -1.00 -17.28
C GLN A 405 2.33 -2.22 -18.12
N HIS A 406 2.44 -2.15 -19.45
CA HIS A 406 2.22 -3.29 -20.33
C HIS A 406 3.18 -4.45 -20.01
N CYS A 407 4.45 -4.17 -19.79
CA CYS A 407 5.45 -5.18 -19.45
C CYS A 407 5.14 -5.84 -18.10
N CYS A 408 4.77 -5.05 -17.08
CA CYS A 408 4.37 -5.57 -15.77
C CYS A 408 3.12 -6.44 -15.87
N LEU A 409 2.05 -5.98 -16.53
CA LEU A 409 0.81 -6.75 -16.73
C LEU A 409 1.12 -8.10 -17.39
N ARG A 410 1.90 -8.11 -18.46
CA ARG A 410 2.26 -9.35 -19.15
C ARG A 410 3.13 -10.28 -18.30
N PHE A 411 4.02 -9.72 -17.49
CA PHE A 411 4.86 -10.50 -16.58
C PHE A 411 4.02 -11.21 -15.51
N VAL A 412 3.13 -10.48 -14.81
CA VAL A 412 2.27 -11.07 -13.77
C VAL A 412 1.24 -12.05 -14.32
N THR A 413 0.85 -11.89 -15.59
CA THR A 413 -0.04 -12.84 -16.29
C THR A 413 0.70 -13.96 -17.05
N ASN A 414 2.01 -14.14 -16.78
CA ASN A 414 2.87 -15.14 -17.42
C ASN A 414 2.91 -15.04 -18.97
N GLN A 415 2.83 -13.82 -19.49
CA GLN A 415 2.90 -13.54 -20.92
C GLN A 415 4.23 -12.84 -21.26
N ILE A 416 4.57 -12.84 -22.56
CA ILE A 416 5.84 -12.31 -23.06
C ILE A 416 5.65 -10.88 -23.57
N THR A 417 6.50 -9.95 -23.14
CA THR A 417 6.61 -8.63 -23.76
C THR A 417 7.66 -8.64 -24.86
N ASN A 418 7.26 -8.25 -26.05
CA ASN A 418 8.12 -8.16 -27.25
C ASN A 418 7.60 -7.07 -28.20
N ASN A 419 8.23 -6.92 -29.37
CA ASN A 419 7.81 -5.94 -30.37
C ASN A 419 6.35 -6.11 -30.80
N GLU A 420 5.89 -7.37 -30.96
CA GLU A 420 4.53 -7.67 -31.38
C GLU A 420 3.50 -7.24 -30.33
N SER A 421 3.76 -7.52 -29.04
CA SER A 421 2.86 -7.13 -27.97
C SER A 421 2.74 -5.60 -27.87
N ILE A 422 3.85 -4.86 -28.03
CA ILE A 422 3.83 -3.39 -28.05
C ILE A 422 3.06 -2.86 -29.26
N ARG A 423 3.20 -3.49 -30.43
CA ARG A 423 2.39 -3.11 -31.59
C ARG A 423 0.90 -3.31 -31.33
N SER A 424 0.54 -4.44 -30.72
CA SER A 424 -0.85 -4.72 -30.32
C SER A 424 -1.37 -3.65 -29.36
N ARG A 425 -0.60 -3.33 -28.29
CA ARG A 425 -0.95 -2.30 -27.28
C ARG A 425 -1.28 -0.95 -27.93
N PHE A 426 -0.50 -0.51 -28.91
CA PHE A 426 -0.61 0.82 -29.52
C PHE A 426 -1.26 0.81 -30.90
N LYS A 427 -1.82 -0.32 -31.35
CA LYS A 427 -2.39 -0.51 -32.71
C LYS A 427 -1.42 -0.10 -33.81
N ILE A 428 -0.12 -0.42 -33.65
CA ILE A 428 0.92 -0.14 -34.64
C ILE A 428 0.92 -1.24 -35.70
N GLU A 429 0.74 -0.88 -36.95
CA GLU A 429 0.79 -1.81 -38.07
C GLU A 429 2.17 -2.48 -38.21
N LYS A 430 2.19 -3.71 -38.78
CA LYS A 430 3.41 -4.52 -38.93
C LYS A 430 4.52 -3.78 -39.68
N GLN A 431 4.16 -3.02 -40.71
CA GLN A 431 5.10 -2.20 -41.51
C GLN A 431 5.81 -1.12 -40.66
N ASN A 432 5.21 -0.69 -39.57
CA ASN A 432 5.74 0.32 -38.65
C ASN A 432 6.41 -0.30 -37.39
N ALA A 433 6.87 -1.56 -37.47
CA ALA A 433 7.48 -2.28 -36.34
C ALA A 433 8.70 -1.55 -35.73
N ALA A 434 9.39 -0.70 -36.50
CA ALA A 434 10.47 0.15 -36.00
C ALA A 434 10.04 1.10 -34.90
N THR A 435 8.78 1.58 -34.94
CA THR A 435 8.21 2.44 -33.87
C THR A 435 8.12 1.67 -32.55
N ALA A 436 7.60 0.44 -32.55
CA ALA A 436 7.55 -0.38 -31.35
C ALA A 436 8.96 -0.71 -30.79
N SER A 437 9.93 -0.96 -31.68
CA SER A 437 11.32 -1.17 -31.26
C SER A 437 11.93 0.07 -30.62
N ARG A 438 11.59 1.29 -31.08
CA ARG A 438 12.03 2.54 -30.48
C ARG A 438 11.42 2.73 -29.08
N LEU A 439 10.12 2.48 -28.92
CA LEU A 439 9.44 2.55 -27.62
C LEU A 439 10.08 1.61 -26.58
N LEU A 440 10.38 0.36 -26.98
CA LEU A 440 11.08 -0.59 -26.12
C LEU A 440 12.48 -0.07 -25.73
N LYS A 441 13.24 0.49 -26.66
CA LYS A 441 14.55 1.06 -26.39
C LYS A 441 14.47 2.25 -25.42
N GLU A 442 13.48 3.15 -25.60
CA GLU A 442 13.22 4.26 -24.70
C GLU A 442 12.95 3.78 -23.26
N ALA A 443 12.11 2.73 -23.09
CA ALA A 443 11.80 2.16 -21.79
C ALA A 443 13.00 1.43 -21.15
N VAL A 444 13.87 0.79 -21.94
CA VAL A 444 15.13 0.20 -21.46
C VAL A 444 16.10 1.29 -21.03
N ALA A 445 16.26 2.35 -21.83
CA ALA A 445 17.14 3.49 -21.49
C ALA A 445 16.68 4.20 -20.21
N ALA A 446 15.36 4.25 -19.96
CA ALA A 446 14.77 4.78 -18.72
C ALA A 446 14.82 3.77 -17.55
N THR A 447 15.47 2.63 -17.70
CA THR A 447 15.61 1.56 -16.68
C THR A 447 14.28 1.03 -16.14
N LYS A 448 13.17 1.19 -16.89
CA LYS A 448 11.85 0.68 -16.50
C LYS A 448 11.66 -0.81 -16.86
N ILE A 449 12.29 -1.25 -17.95
CA ILE A 449 12.28 -2.65 -18.39
C ILE A 449 13.70 -3.09 -18.75
N ARG A 450 13.94 -4.40 -18.77
CA ARG A 450 15.22 -4.97 -19.20
C ARG A 450 15.02 -6.16 -20.13
N ALA A 451 16.02 -6.49 -20.92
CA ALA A 451 16.01 -7.73 -21.70
C ALA A 451 16.01 -8.94 -20.75
N ALA A 452 15.12 -9.91 -21.00
CA ALA A 452 15.07 -11.17 -20.26
C ALA A 452 16.36 -12.00 -20.50
N ASP A 453 16.85 -12.00 -21.76
CA ASP A 453 18.16 -12.54 -22.14
C ASP A 453 18.90 -11.49 -22.98
N PRO A 454 19.93 -10.85 -22.45
CA PRO A 454 20.76 -9.85 -23.16
C PRO A 454 21.49 -10.40 -24.39
N LYS A 455 21.65 -11.73 -24.50
CA LYS A 455 22.35 -12.40 -25.60
C LYS A 455 21.41 -12.84 -26.73
N ALA A 456 20.10 -12.69 -26.54
CA ALA A 456 19.12 -13.09 -27.54
C ALA A 456 19.25 -12.24 -28.81
N ALA A 457 19.06 -12.87 -29.98
CA ALA A 457 18.99 -12.15 -31.24
C ALA A 457 17.82 -11.14 -31.21
N THR A 458 17.99 -9.99 -31.87
CA THR A 458 17.00 -8.87 -31.85
C THR A 458 15.57 -9.32 -32.18
N LYS A 459 15.41 -10.30 -33.06
CA LYS A 459 14.11 -10.83 -33.49
C LYS A 459 13.41 -11.68 -32.42
N LEU A 460 14.18 -12.23 -31.46
CA LEU A 460 13.71 -13.08 -30.36
C LEU A 460 13.73 -12.34 -29.02
N MET A 461 14.10 -11.06 -29.02
CA MET A 461 14.22 -10.26 -27.81
C MET A 461 12.91 -10.21 -27.05
N ARG A 462 12.96 -10.53 -25.75
CA ARG A 462 11.88 -10.47 -24.78
C ARG A 462 12.26 -9.50 -23.67
N TYR A 463 11.28 -8.88 -23.07
CA TYR A 463 11.51 -7.89 -22.02
C TYR A 463 10.72 -8.26 -20.77
N VAL A 464 11.29 -7.91 -19.64
CA VAL A 464 10.68 -8.05 -18.30
C VAL A 464 10.82 -6.72 -17.56
N PRO A 465 10.00 -6.46 -16.54
CA PRO A 465 10.18 -5.29 -15.68
C PRO A 465 11.59 -5.27 -15.07
N TYR A 466 12.07 -4.09 -14.68
CA TYR A 466 13.44 -3.94 -14.14
C TYR A 466 13.68 -4.78 -12.87
N TRP A 467 12.64 -4.98 -12.08
CA TRP A 467 12.65 -5.69 -10.81
C TRP A 467 12.47 -7.22 -10.93
N ALA A 468 12.11 -7.75 -12.06
CA ALA A 468 11.84 -9.18 -12.30
C ALA A 468 13.12 -10.05 -12.36
#